data_74d4a43fa1fe3e78f1d69e5d57d59005
#
_entry.id   74d4a43fa1fe3e78f1d69e5d57d59005
#
_cell.length_a   1.000
_cell.length_b   1.000
_cell.length_c   1.000
_cell.angle_alpha   90.00
_cell.angle_beta   90.00
_cell.angle_gamma   90.00
#
_symmetry.space_group_name_H-M   'P 1'
#
loop_
_entity.id
_entity.type
_entity.pdbx_description
1 polymer ?
#
loop_
_entity_poly.entity_id
_entity_poly.type
_entity_poly.pdbx_seq_one_letter_code
_entity_poly.pdbx_strand_id
1 'polypeptide(L)'
;MFFRSRQSSRKQAAELLRAGRINEARNFLRRCIDITHEMALALIHECRRRNVDCIVAPYEADAQLAYLNLKNIAQIVITEDSDLVLFGCTKVCRHTSHIHSFYSLLKNSVFNQARNYT
;
A
#
# COMPACT_ATOMS: atom_id res chain seq x y z
N MET A 1 21.02 -0.31 8.73
CA MET A 1 20.60 0.39 9.97
C MET A 1 19.23 -0.09 10.49
N PHE A 2 18.27 -0.48 9.65
CA PHE A 2 16.92 -0.93 10.02
C PHE A 2 16.86 -2.25 10.81
N PHE A 3 17.73 -3.22 10.57
CA PHE A 3 17.73 -4.52 11.25
C PHE A 3 18.00 -4.42 12.76
N ARG A 4 18.90 -3.55 13.20
CA ARG A 4 19.21 -3.34 14.64
C ARG A 4 18.03 -2.75 15.40
N SER A 5 17.26 -1.87 14.78
CA SER A 5 16.08 -1.22 15.37
C SER A 5 14.96 -2.24 15.66
N ARG A 6 14.70 -3.17 14.74
CA ARG A 6 13.64 -4.20 14.89
C ARG A 6 13.98 -5.20 15.99
N GLN A 7 15.25 -5.60 16.10
CA GLN A 7 15.69 -6.54 17.14
C GLN A 7 15.59 -5.92 18.54
N SER A 8 15.90 -4.64 18.69
CA SER A 8 15.69 -3.88 19.92
C SER A 8 14.21 -3.82 20.29
N SER A 9 13.35 -3.52 19.34
CA SER A 9 11.90 -3.47 19.57
C SER A 9 11.31 -4.81 19.98
N ARG A 10 11.81 -5.93 19.43
CA ARG A 10 11.41 -7.31 19.86
C ARG A 10 11.78 -7.59 21.31
N LYS A 11 12.97 -7.19 21.76
CA LYS A 11 13.40 -7.35 23.14
C LYS A 11 12.53 -6.54 24.10
N GLN A 12 12.27 -5.27 23.78
CA GLN A 12 11.39 -4.40 24.57
C GLN A 12 9.96 -4.94 24.64
N ALA A 13 9.43 -5.46 23.54
CA ALA A 13 8.11 -6.09 23.53
C ALA A 13 8.06 -7.32 24.45
N ALA A 14 9.10 -8.17 24.44
CA ALA A 14 9.18 -9.35 25.31
C ALA A 14 9.23 -8.98 26.80
N GLU A 15 9.97 -7.94 27.15
CA GLU A 15 10.05 -7.43 28.54
C GLU A 15 8.70 -6.88 29.00
N LEU A 16 8.02 -6.11 28.16
CA LEU A 16 6.69 -5.57 28.46
C LEU A 16 5.63 -6.67 28.61
N LEU A 17 5.69 -7.73 27.79
CA LEU A 17 4.81 -8.89 27.93
C LEU A 17 5.05 -9.62 29.26
N ARG A 18 6.30 -9.79 29.68
CA ARG A 18 6.63 -10.37 30.98
C ARG A 18 6.14 -9.52 32.15
N ALA A 19 6.12 -8.20 31.97
CA ALA A 19 5.60 -7.25 32.96
C ALA A 19 4.05 -7.10 32.92
N GLY A 20 3.34 -7.86 32.08
CA GLY A 20 1.87 -7.81 31.95
C GLY A 20 1.36 -6.55 31.20
N ARG A 21 2.24 -5.72 30.62
CA ARG A 21 1.90 -4.46 29.92
C ARG A 21 1.55 -4.72 28.45
N ILE A 22 0.46 -5.46 28.23
CA ILE A 22 0.09 -5.99 26.90
C ILE A 22 -0.15 -4.89 25.86
N ASN A 23 -0.80 -3.78 26.24
CA ASN A 23 -1.12 -2.70 25.28
C ASN A 23 0.14 -1.99 24.78
N GLU A 24 1.13 -1.82 25.64
CA GLU A 24 2.39 -1.21 25.26
C GLU A 24 3.25 -2.16 24.43
N ALA A 25 3.32 -3.44 24.82
CA ALA A 25 3.97 -4.47 24.03
C ALA A 25 3.43 -4.55 22.61
N ARG A 26 2.12 -4.42 22.41
CA ARG A 26 1.46 -4.44 21.09
C ARG A 26 2.01 -3.35 20.16
N ASN A 27 2.31 -2.16 20.67
CA ASN A 27 2.87 -1.08 19.86
C ASN A 27 4.29 -1.39 19.35
N PHE A 28 5.10 -2.07 20.17
CA PHE A 28 6.42 -2.53 19.76
C PHE A 28 6.33 -3.71 18.79
N LEU A 29 5.40 -4.66 19.02
CA LEU A 29 5.20 -5.80 18.14
C LEU A 29 4.77 -5.39 16.74
N ARG A 30 3.89 -4.39 16.60
CA ARG A 30 3.47 -3.85 15.28
C ARG A 30 4.66 -3.40 14.44
N ARG A 31 5.71 -2.86 15.07
CA ARG A 31 6.93 -2.41 14.37
C ARG A 31 7.91 -3.54 14.03
N CYS A 32 7.64 -4.74 14.55
CA CYS A 32 8.49 -5.92 14.39
C CYS A 32 7.92 -6.94 13.41
N ILE A 33 6.73 -6.69 12.87
CA ILE A 33 6.10 -7.59 11.89
C ILE A 33 6.86 -7.45 10.57
N ASP A 34 7.41 -8.57 10.10
CA ASP A 34 7.99 -8.69 8.78
C ASP A 34 6.96 -9.34 7.86
N ILE A 35 6.80 -8.79 6.67
CA ILE A 35 5.99 -9.43 5.63
C ILE A 35 6.80 -10.59 5.07
N THR A 36 6.26 -11.81 5.21
CA THR A 36 6.91 -13.00 4.69
C THR A 36 6.53 -13.24 3.22
N HIS A 37 7.33 -14.05 2.55
CA HIS A 37 7.06 -14.44 1.16
C HIS A 37 5.70 -15.15 1.04
N GLU A 38 5.33 -16.01 1.99
CA GLU A 38 4.04 -16.70 2.02
C GLU A 38 2.86 -15.71 2.11
N MET A 39 3.01 -14.64 2.91
CA MET A 39 1.98 -13.61 3.01
C MET A 39 1.81 -12.87 1.69
N ALA A 40 2.90 -12.56 1.00
CA ALA A 40 2.86 -11.92 -0.31
C ALA A 40 2.20 -12.84 -1.37
N LEU A 41 2.55 -14.13 -1.38
CA LEU A 41 1.91 -15.12 -2.26
C LEU A 41 0.42 -15.26 -1.97
N ALA A 42 0.02 -15.34 -0.70
CA ALA A 42 -1.39 -15.42 -0.32
C ALA A 42 -2.19 -14.21 -0.83
N LEU A 43 -1.60 -13.00 -0.73
CA LEU A 43 -2.22 -11.79 -1.28
C LEU A 43 -2.37 -11.88 -2.81
N ILE A 44 -1.34 -12.31 -3.54
CA ILE A 44 -1.40 -12.49 -5.00
C ILE A 44 -2.50 -13.47 -5.39
N HIS A 45 -2.60 -14.60 -4.69
CA HIS A 45 -3.65 -15.59 -4.94
C HIS A 45 -5.05 -15.00 -4.69
N GLU A 46 -5.23 -14.24 -3.63
CA GLU A 46 -6.51 -13.60 -3.32
C GLU A 46 -6.88 -12.52 -4.35
N CYS A 47 -5.93 -11.71 -4.81
CA CYS A 47 -6.15 -10.76 -5.90
C CYS A 47 -6.62 -11.46 -7.17
N ARG A 48 -5.94 -12.54 -7.58
CA ARG A 48 -6.32 -13.33 -8.75
C ARG A 48 -7.70 -13.95 -8.60
N ARG A 49 -8.03 -14.50 -7.42
CA ARG A 49 -9.35 -15.06 -7.13
C ARG A 49 -10.47 -14.02 -7.28
N ARG A 50 -10.19 -12.76 -6.97
CA ARG A 50 -11.12 -11.63 -7.10
C ARG A 50 -11.06 -10.95 -8.47
N ASN A 51 -10.31 -11.49 -9.42
CA ASN A 51 -10.09 -10.88 -10.73
C ASN A 51 -9.50 -9.45 -10.65
N VAL A 52 -8.57 -9.27 -9.71
CA VAL A 52 -7.81 -8.03 -9.53
C VAL A 52 -6.41 -8.28 -10.07
N ASP A 53 -5.95 -7.44 -10.98
CA ASP A 53 -4.60 -7.50 -11.53
C ASP A 53 -3.56 -7.28 -10.43
N CYS A 54 -2.52 -8.11 -10.45
CA CYS A 54 -1.44 -8.05 -9.49
C CYS A 54 -0.11 -8.10 -10.23
N ILE A 55 0.68 -7.04 -10.08
CA ILE A 55 1.98 -6.88 -10.71
C ILE A 55 3.04 -6.94 -9.62
N VAL A 56 4.00 -7.84 -9.78
CA VAL A 56 5.20 -7.89 -8.94
C VAL A 56 6.24 -6.96 -9.58
N ALA A 57 6.62 -5.92 -8.86
CA ALA A 57 7.63 -4.99 -9.35
C ALA A 57 8.99 -5.69 -9.49
N PRO A 58 9.73 -5.47 -10.59
CA PRO A 58 11.04 -6.11 -10.81
C PRO A 58 12.10 -5.59 -9.85
N TYR A 59 11.94 -4.36 -9.34
CA TYR A 59 12.84 -3.70 -8.39
C TYR A 59 12.04 -3.09 -7.25
N GLU A 60 11.74 -1.79 -7.32
CA GLU A 60 11.00 -1.05 -6.31
C GLU A 60 9.54 -0.83 -6.73
N ALA A 61 8.61 -1.07 -5.81
CA ALA A 61 7.19 -0.92 -6.06
C ALA A 61 6.80 0.52 -6.39
N ASP A 62 7.43 1.50 -5.71
CA ASP A 62 7.13 2.92 -5.92
C ASP A 62 7.56 3.40 -7.30
N ALA A 63 8.73 2.97 -7.78
CA ALA A 63 9.18 3.26 -9.14
C ALA A 63 8.24 2.63 -10.19
N GLN A 64 7.76 1.41 -9.94
CA GLN A 64 6.80 0.74 -10.83
C GLN A 64 5.46 1.45 -10.85
N LEU A 65 4.94 1.87 -9.69
CA LEU A 65 3.70 2.63 -9.59
C LEU A 65 3.80 3.97 -10.31
N ALA A 66 4.92 4.69 -10.13
CA ALA A 66 5.19 5.93 -10.84
C ALA A 66 5.23 5.73 -12.36
N TYR A 67 5.91 4.69 -12.83
CA TYR A 67 5.95 4.34 -14.25
C TYR A 67 4.55 4.09 -14.82
N LEU A 68 3.74 3.28 -14.14
CA LEU A 68 2.37 2.97 -14.58
C LEU A 68 1.50 4.23 -14.65
N ASN A 69 1.65 5.16 -13.70
CA ASN A 69 0.92 6.41 -13.68
C ASN A 69 1.36 7.37 -14.79
N LEU A 70 2.67 7.54 -14.98
CA LEU A 70 3.23 8.40 -16.04
C LEU A 70 2.90 7.90 -17.44
N LYS A 71 2.78 6.59 -17.62
CA LYS A 71 2.35 5.97 -18.89
C LYS A 71 0.83 5.93 -19.07
N ASN A 72 0.06 6.49 -18.14
CA ASN A 72 -1.41 6.47 -18.11
C ASN A 72 -2.02 5.05 -18.14
N ILE A 73 -1.26 4.03 -17.74
CA ILE A 73 -1.75 2.67 -17.53
C ILE A 73 -2.57 2.65 -16.24
N ALA A 74 -2.06 3.26 -15.17
CA ALA A 74 -2.79 3.53 -13.94
C ALA A 74 -3.21 5.01 -13.91
N GLN A 75 -4.50 5.27 -13.88
CA GLN A 75 -5.05 6.63 -13.88
C GLN A 75 -4.79 7.35 -12.56
N ILE A 76 -4.75 6.62 -11.45
CA ILE A 76 -4.49 7.14 -10.12
C ILE A 76 -3.70 6.12 -9.31
N VAL A 77 -2.82 6.60 -8.44
CA VAL A 77 -2.09 5.78 -7.48
C VAL A 77 -2.61 6.09 -6.08
N ILE A 78 -2.96 5.03 -5.34
CA ILE A 78 -3.41 5.12 -3.95
C ILE A 78 -2.28 4.62 -3.07
N THR A 79 -1.76 5.50 -2.21
CA THR A 79 -0.65 5.19 -1.31
C THR A 79 -0.68 6.09 -0.08
N GLU A 80 -0.08 5.64 1.01
CA GLU A 80 0.20 6.48 2.18
C GLU A 80 1.59 7.15 2.08
N ASP A 81 2.43 6.67 1.16
CA ASP A 81 3.78 7.17 0.96
C ASP A 81 3.79 8.48 0.14
N SER A 82 4.63 9.41 0.56
CA SER A 82 4.83 10.70 -0.12
C SER A 82 5.87 10.62 -1.23
N ASP A 83 6.69 9.59 -1.26
CA ASP A 83 7.82 9.47 -2.18
C ASP A 83 7.39 9.36 -3.64
N LEU A 84 6.17 8.88 -3.89
CA LEU A 84 5.60 8.82 -5.23
C LEU A 84 5.45 10.19 -5.91
N VAL A 85 5.30 11.26 -5.12
CA VAL A 85 5.30 12.63 -5.64
C VAL A 85 6.69 13.00 -6.17
N LEU A 86 7.75 12.55 -5.50
CA LEU A 86 9.14 12.77 -5.93
C LEU A 86 9.47 11.99 -7.22
N PHE A 87 8.85 10.84 -7.42
CA PHE A 87 8.93 10.07 -8.68
C PHE A 87 8.11 10.67 -9.82
N GLY A 88 7.43 11.79 -9.60
CA GLY A 88 6.72 12.53 -10.63
C GLY A 88 5.31 12.02 -10.92
N CYS A 89 4.70 11.23 -10.04
CA CYS A 89 3.31 10.83 -10.18
C CYS A 89 2.40 12.04 -10.25
N THR A 90 1.54 12.11 -11.26
CA THR A 90 0.64 13.25 -11.50
C THR A 90 -0.66 13.16 -10.71
N LYS A 91 -1.10 11.96 -10.36
CA LYS A 91 -2.36 11.71 -9.67
C LYS A 91 -2.15 10.70 -8.53
N VAL A 92 -1.91 11.22 -7.32
CA VAL A 92 -1.70 10.43 -6.10
C VAL A 92 -2.82 10.72 -5.11
N CYS A 93 -3.47 9.69 -4.61
CA CYS A 93 -4.43 9.76 -3.51
C CYS A 93 -3.80 9.19 -2.25
N ARG A 94 -3.58 10.04 -1.23
CA ARG A 94 -2.89 9.67 0.01
C ARG A 94 -3.81 9.15 1.12
N HIS A 95 -5.13 9.31 0.99
CA HIS A 95 -6.04 8.99 2.10
C HIS A 95 -7.16 8.04 1.67
N THR A 96 -7.25 6.91 2.33
CA THR A 96 -8.30 5.90 2.10
C THR A 96 -9.71 6.40 2.43
N SER A 97 -9.85 7.37 3.33
CA SER A 97 -11.16 7.96 3.69
C SER A 97 -11.82 8.73 2.53
N HIS A 98 -11.04 9.17 1.55
CA HIS A 98 -11.55 9.88 0.37
C HIS A 98 -11.77 8.96 -0.85
N ILE A 99 -11.42 7.68 -0.76
CA ILE A 99 -11.56 6.73 -1.88
C ILE A 99 -13.00 6.64 -2.34
N HIS A 100 -13.96 6.63 -1.42
CA HIS A 100 -15.39 6.52 -1.76
C HIS A 100 -15.89 7.75 -2.55
N SER A 101 -15.43 8.95 -2.18
CA SER A 101 -15.74 10.19 -2.91
C SER A 101 -15.05 10.23 -4.27
N PHE A 102 -13.79 9.75 -4.32
CA PHE A 102 -13.01 9.69 -5.56
C PHE A 102 -13.53 8.62 -6.52
N TYR A 103 -14.00 7.48 -6.02
CA TYR A 103 -14.63 6.43 -6.84
C TYR A 103 -15.91 6.93 -7.52
N SER A 104 -16.71 7.74 -6.84
CA SER A 104 -17.90 8.37 -7.42
C SER A 104 -17.55 9.39 -8.50
N LEU A 105 -16.47 10.15 -8.33
CA LEU A 105 -15.97 11.11 -9.32
C LEU A 105 -15.40 10.41 -10.57
N LEU A 106 -14.63 9.33 -10.37
CA LEU A 106 -14.11 8.53 -11.49
C LEU A 106 -15.23 7.85 -12.27
N LYS A 107 -16.23 7.28 -11.57
CA LYS A 107 -17.39 6.66 -12.20
C LYS A 107 -18.15 7.65 -13.08
N ASN A 108 -18.32 8.88 -12.59
CA ASN A 108 -18.98 9.94 -13.37
C ASN A 108 -18.13 10.44 -14.56
N SER A 109 -16.81 10.48 -14.41
CA SER A 109 -15.90 10.87 -15.50
C SER A 109 -15.87 9.83 -16.63
N VAL A 110 -15.78 8.55 -16.29
CA VAL A 110 -15.81 7.44 -17.26
C VAL A 110 -17.18 7.36 -17.96
N PHE A 111 -18.28 7.60 -17.25
CA PHE A 111 -19.63 7.59 -17.82
C PHE A 111 -19.86 8.76 -18.79
N ASN A 112 -19.29 9.94 -18.50
CA ASN A 112 -19.39 11.10 -19.38
C ASN A 112 -18.50 10.96 -20.63
N GLN A 113 -17.36 10.29 -20.51
CA GLN A 113 -16.48 10.02 -21.66
C GLN A 113 -17.10 9.00 -22.63
N ALA A 114 -17.80 7.98 -22.11
CA ALA A 114 -18.51 7.00 -22.94
C ALA A 114 -19.70 7.61 -23.72
N ARG A 115 -20.32 8.69 -23.21
CA ARG A 115 -21.41 9.41 -23.91
C ARG A 115 -20.96 10.28 -25.08
N ASN A 116 -19.70 10.67 -25.12
CA ASN A 116 -19.16 11.53 -26.18
C ASN A 116 -18.65 10.74 -27.40
N TYR A 117 -18.75 9.42 -27.37
CA TYR A 117 -18.36 8.51 -28.45
C TYR A 117 -19.57 7.81 -29.11
N THR A 118 -20.78 8.15 -28.71
CA THR A 118 -22.06 7.76 -29.40
C THR A 118 -22.72 8.94 -30.02
#